data_973d1fa976e87a1e6a86300a7aec87dc
#
_entry.id   973d1fa976e87a1e6a86300a7aec87dc
#
_cell.length_a   1.000
_cell.length_b   1.000
_cell.length_c   1.000
_cell.angle_alpha   90.00
_cell.angle_beta   90.00
_cell.angle_gamma   90.00
#
_symmetry.space_group_name_H-M   'P 1'
#
loop_
_entity.id
_entity.type
_entity.pdbx_description
1 polymer ?
#
loop_
_entity_poly.entity_id
_entity_poly.type
_entity_poly.pdbx_seq_one_letter_code
_entity_poly.pdbx_strand_id
1 'polypeptide(L)'
;MGAIVELWSFQPLTRVAELEARGELVGSWEHVPSSTGDAIDRGYRAMTTAMERAGVPTNGRPPVWAWGGRPVTVADAESLVGESLRHGWATIEFTAPAALAMATDYGAWNDYLAELFGTTGVVPAAWDVPTPIGRELVQVCLPVLRAAWVRQVHPLPRSAPA
;
A
#
# COMPACT_ATOMS: atom_id res chain seq x y z
N MET A 1 -6.28 8.05 24.33
CA MET A 1 -6.43 8.03 22.85
C MET A 1 -5.10 7.66 22.24
N GLY A 2 -5.11 6.74 21.29
CA GLY A 2 -3.90 6.34 20.60
C GLY A 2 -3.38 7.41 19.63
N ALA A 3 -2.12 7.33 19.27
CA ALA A 3 -1.52 8.16 18.24
C ALA A 3 -2.16 7.89 16.87
N ILE A 4 -2.24 8.93 16.06
CA ILE A 4 -2.68 8.84 14.66
C ILE A 4 -1.53 9.23 13.73
N VAL A 5 -1.57 8.74 12.51
CA VAL A 5 -0.61 9.07 11.46
C VAL A 5 -1.33 9.56 10.22
N GLU A 6 -0.71 10.51 9.51
CA GLU A 6 -1.20 10.99 8.22
C GLU A 6 -0.65 10.09 7.12
N LEU A 7 -1.53 9.63 6.25
CA LEU A 7 -1.19 8.68 5.19
C LEU A 7 -1.87 9.06 3.87
N TRP A 8 -1.29 8.54 2.79
CA TRP A 8 -1.78 8.73 1.43
C TRP A 8 -1.81 7.38 0.72
N SER A 9 -2.90 7.07 0.04
CA SER A 9 -3.03 5.83 -0.72
C SER A 9 -3.44 6.15 -2.15
N PHE A 10 -2.73 5.56 -3.12
CA PHE A 10 -3.14 5.62 -4.52
C PHE A 10 -4.10 4.48 -4.78
N GLN A 11 -5.32 4.79 -5.21
CA GLN A 11 -6.34 3.79 -5.47
C GLN A 11 -7.04 4.04 -6.80
N PRO A 12 -7.40 2.96 -7.53
CA PRO A 12 -8.29 3.11 -8.69
C PRO A 12 -9.61 3.75 -8.26
N LEU A 13 -10.21 4.52 -9.16
CA LEU A 13 -11.49 5.17 -8.87
C LEU A 13 -12.60 4.18 -8.52
N THR A 14 -12.54 2.94 -9.03
CA THR A 14 -13.47 1.87 -8.65
C THR A 14 -13.36 1.50 -7.17
N ARG A 15 -12.14 1.52 -6.62
CA ARG A 15 -11.91 1.25 -5.19
C ARG A 15 -12.33 2.44 -4.33
N VAL A 16 -12.18 3.66 -4.83
CA VAL A 16 -12.69 4.86 -4.15
C VAL A 16 -14.21 4.77 -4.02
N ALA A 17 -14.90 4.40 -5.10
CA ALA A 17 -16.36 4.20 -5.10
C ALA A 17 -16.76 3.10 -4.09
N GLU A 18 -16.01 2.03 -4.02
CA GLU A 18 -16.25 0.95 -3.05
C GLU A 18 -16.11 1.43 -1.60
N LEU A 19 -15.06 2.22 -1.33
CA LEU A 19 -14.86 2.84 -0.02
C LEU A 19 -16.06 3.71 0.39
N GLU A 20 -16.54 4.53 -0.53
CA GLU A 20 -17.71 5.39 -0.30
C GLU A 20 -18.98 4.57 -0.07
N ALA A 21 -19.18 3.52 -0.85
CA ALA A 21 -20.39 2.69 -0.77
C ALA A 21 -20.42 1.79 0.47
N ARG A 22 -19.28 1.25 0.88
CA ARG A 22 -19.18 0.28 1.98
C ARG A 22 -18.70 0.87 3.29
N GLY A 23 -18.15 2.09 3.28
CA GLY A 23 -17.57 2.74 4.45
C GLY A 23 -16.16 2.24 4.80
N GLU A 24 -15.64 1.26 4.08
CA GLU A 24 -14.29 0.76 4.28
C GLU A 24 -13.74 0.10 3.01
N LEU A 25 -12.42 0.08 2.94
CA LEU A 25 -11.66 -0.62 1.92
C LEU A 25 -10.77 -1.64 2.60
N VAL A 26 -10.85 -2.89 2.19
CA VAL A 26 -10.00 -3.98 2.68
C VAL A 26 -9.32 -4.65 1.50
N GLY A 27 -8.15 -5.25 1.75
CA GLY A 27 -7.48 -6.06 0.75
C GLY A 27 -8.29 -7.31 0.42
N SER A 28 -8.16 -7.77 -0.83
CA SER A 28 -8.80 -9.00 -1.28
C SER A 28 -7.79 -9.81 -2.08
N TRP A 29 -7.70 -11.12 -1.80
CA TRP A 29 -6.82 -12.01 -2.56
C TRP A 29 -7.19 -12.08 -4.03
N GLU A 30 -8.45 -11.80 -4.37
CA GLU A 30 -8.90 -11.71 -5.76
C GLU A 30 -8.26 -10.56 -6.54
N HIS A 31 -7.85 -9.50 -5.84
CA HIS A 31 -7.22 -8.33 -6.45
C HIS A 31 -5.68 -8.44 -6.49
N VAL A 32 -5.10 -9.46 -5.88
CA VAL A 32 -3.65 -9.70 -5.94
C VAL A 32 -3.33 -10.28 -7.31
N PRO A 33 -2.41 -9.66 -8.07
CA PRO A 33 -2.09 -10.15 -9.42
C PRO A 33 -1.56 -11.58 -9.38
N SER A 34 -2.13 -12.46 -10.20
CA SER A 34 -1.72 -13.86 -10.33
C SER A 34 -1.08 -14.17 -11.68
N SER A 35 -1.04 -13.20 -12.60
CA SER A 35 -0.55 -13.38 -13.98
C SER A 35 0.94 -13.64 -14.08
N THR A 36 1.69 -13.42 -13.01
CA THR A 36 3.14 -13.59 -12.94
C THR A 36 3.54 -14.82 -12.10
N GLY A 37 2.66 -15.82 -12.02
CA GLY A 37 2.86 -16.98 -11.15
C GLY A 37 2.62 -16.64 -9.68
N ASP A 38 3.22 -17.41 -8.77
CA ASP A 38 2.96 -17.32 -7.34
C ASP A 38 3.79 -16.26 -6.60
N ALA A 39 4.71 -15.57 -7.28
CA ALA A 39 5.68 -14.70 -6.60
C ALA A 39 4.99 -13.54 -5.86
N ILE A 40 4.08 -12.82 -6.52
CA ILE A 40 3.35 -11.71 -5.90
C ILE A 40 2.43 -12.23 -4.78
N ASP A 41 1.72 -13.32 -5.01
CA ASP A 41 0.87 -13.94 -3.98
C ASP A 41 1.69 -14.33 -2.75
N ARG A 42 2.83 -15.00 -2.94
CA ARG A 42 3.74 -15.37 -1.84
C ARG A 42 4.27 -14.14 -1.11
N GLY A 43 4.64 -13.10 -1.84
CA GLY A 43 5.10 -11.84 -1.25
C GLY A 43 4.03 -11.20 -0.38
N TYR A 44 2.81 -11.09 -0.87
CA TYR A 44 1.70 -10.50 -0.11
C TYR A 44 1.32 -11.34 1.11
N ARG A 45 1.38 -12.68 1.00
CA ARG A 45 1.17 -13.55 2.16
C ARG A 45 2.27 -13.37 3.21
N ALA A 46 3.51 -13.21 2.78
CA ALA A 46 4.63 -12.94 3.68
C ALA A 46 4.45 -11.58 4.39
N MET A 47 3.99 -10.54 3.67
CA MET A 47 3.69 -9.25 4.30
C MET A 47 2.55 -9.36 5.30
N THR A 48 1.49 -10.10 4.97
CA THR A 48 0.38 -10.35 5.89
C THR A 48 0.88 -11.01 7.18
N THR A 49 1.76 -12.00 7.06
CA THR A 49 2.38 -12.66 8.21
C THR A 49 3.24 -11.69 9.02
N ALA A 50 4.01 -10.84 8.35
CA ALA A 50 4.84 -9.83 9.03
C ALA A 50 3.99 -8.83 9.82
N MET A 51 2.86 -8.41 9.26
CA MET A 51 1.90 -7.54 9.95
C MET A 51 1.37 -8.20 11.23
N GLU A 52 0.96 -9.47 11.14
CA GLU A 52 0.46 -10.23 12.29
C GLU A 52 1.53 -10.32 13.38
N ARG A 53 2.78 -10.62 13.01
CA ARG A 53 3.89 -10.64 13.97
C ARG A 53 4.12 -9.29 14.65
N ALA A 54 3.89 -8.20 13.93
CA ALA A 54 4.02 -6.84 14.46
C ALA A 54 2.81 -6.41 15.31
N GLY A 55 1.80 -7.27 15.47
CA GLY A 55 0.61 -6.97 16.26
C GLY A 55 -0.50 -6.26 15.49
N VAL A 56 -0.42 -6.21 14.16
CA VAL A 56 -1.45 -5.61 13.31
C VAL A 56 -2.41 -6.72 12.84
N PRO A 57 -3.68 -6.71 13.27
CA PRO A 57 -4.62 -7.75 12.89
C PRO A 57 -5.01 -7.62 11.41
N THR A 58 -4.83 -8.67 10.63
CA THR A 58 -5.11 -8.67 9.18
C THR A 58 -6.40 -9.40 8.81
N ASN A 59 -6.92 -10.22 9.70
CA ASN A 59 -8.04 -11.15 9.42
C ASN A 59 -7.77 -12.05 8.20
N GLY A 60 -6.49 -12.36 7.95
CA GLY A 60 -6.08 -13.20 6.82
C GLY A 60 -6.16 -12.53 5.46
N ARG A 61 -6.35 -11.21 5.40
CA ARG A 61 -6.45 -10.45 4.14
C ARG A 61 -5.13 -9.80 3.78
N PRO A 62 -4.85 -9.58 2.48
CA PRO A 62 -3.69 -8.79 2.07
C PRO A 62 -3.85 -7.36 2.51
N PRO A 63 -2.74 -6.61 2.65
CA PRO A 63 -2.79 -5.24 3.13
C PRO A 63 -3.43 -4.27 2.15
N VAL A 64 -3.94 -3.17 2.69
CA VAL A 64 -4.13 -1.93 1.95
C VAL A 64 -2.80 -1.20 1.98
N TRP A 65 -2.32 -0.78 0.82
CA TRP A 65 -1.03 -0.11 0.67
C TRP A 65 -1.20 1.39 0.73
N ALA A 66 -0.34 2.04 1.49
CA ALA A 66 -0.32 3.48 1.63
C ALA A 66 1.12 4.00 1.76
N TRP A 67 1.25 5.30 1.86
CA TRP A 67 2.51 6.01 2.01
C TRP A 67 2.41 6.96 3.19
N GLY A 68 3.50 7.09 3.91
CA GLY A 68 3.62 8.02 5.05
C GLY A 68 4.92 8.79 4.99
N GLY A 69 5.14 9.62 6.01
CA GLY A 69 6.36 10.40 6.18
C GLY A 69 6.31 11.79 5.58
N ARG A 70 5.82 11.92 4.35
CA ARG A 70 5.57 13.20 3.69
C ARG A 70 4.36 13.09 2.77
N PRO A 71 3.73 14.22 2.41
CA PRO A 71 2.69 14.20 1.38
C PRO A 71 3.23 13.64 0.06
N VAL A 72 2.40 12.86 -0.62
CA VAL A 72 2.73 12.35 -1.94
C VAL A 72 2.43 13.39 -3.02
N THR A 73 3.12 13.28 -4.15
CA THR A 73 2.96 14.17 -5.29
C THR A 73 2.42 13.41 -6.50
N VAL A 74 2.03 14.15 -7.54
CA VAL A 74 1.68 13.54 -8.84
C VAL A 74 2.86 12.78 -9.41
N ALA A 75 4.07 13.30 -9.25
CA ALA A 75 5.28 12.61 -9.70
C ALA A 75 5.50 11.28 -8.98
N ASP A 76 5.20 11.20 -7.68
CA ASP A 76 5.21 9.93 -6.94
C ASP A 76 4.22 8.94 -7.55
N ALA A 77 3.00 9.39 -7.87
CA ALA A 77 1.98 8.55 -8.49
C ALA A 77 2.44 8.02 -9.86
N GLU A 78 3.04 8.88 -10.68
CA GLU A 78 3.58 8.48 -11.99
C GLU A 78 4.68 7.42 -11.85
N SER A 79 5.55 7.58 -10.86
CA SER A 79 6.63 6.63 -10.60
C SER A 79 6.13 5.29 -10.06
N LEU A 80 5.14 5.30 -9.17
CA LEU A 80 4.71 4.12 -8.42
C LEU A 80 3.54 3.37 -9.08
N VAL A 81 2.64 4.08 -9.74
CA VAL A 81 1.47 3.51 -10.41
C VAL A 81 1.70 3.35 -11.91
N GLY A 82 2.47 4.26 -12.51
CA GLY A 82 2.89 4.18 -13.89
C GLY A 82 1.73 4.27 -14.88
N GLU A 83 1.76 3.42 -15.91
CA GLU A 83 0.77 3.42 -16.99
C GLU A 83 -0.65 3.13 -16.52
N SER A 84 -0.83 2.52 -15.38
CA SER A 84 -2.17 2.24 -14.83
C SER A 84 -2.96 3.51 -14.55
N LEU A 85 -2.29 4.66 -14.40
CA LEU A 85 -2.96 5.96 -14.22
C LEU A 85 -3.95 6.29 -15.35
N ARG A 86 -3.74 5.77 -16.55
CA ARG A 86 -4.67 5.94 -17.68
C ARG A 86 -6.08 5.41 -17.40
N HIS A 87 -6.22 4.48 -16.46
CA HIS A 87 -7.51 3.88 -16.11
C HIS A 87 -8.29 4.68 -15.07
N GLY A 88 -7.74 5.77 -14.58
CA GLY A 88 -8.37 6.62 -13.57
C GLY A 88 -8.06 6.18 -12.15
N TRP A 89 -7.34 7.04 -11.45
CA TRP A 89 -6.88 6.83 -10.08
C TRP A 89 -7.08 8.10 -9.26
N ALA A 90 -6.98 7.95 -7.96
CA ALA A 90 -6.98 9.08 -7.04
C ALA A 90 -5.99 8.85 -5.91
N THR A 91 -5.55 9.94 -5.30
CA THR A 91 -4.85 9.91 -4.03
C THR A 91 -5.87 10.11 -2.92
N ILE A 92 -5.95 9.17 -2.00
CA ILE A 92 -6.78 9.29 -0.79
C ILE A 92 -5.88 9.77 0.33
N GLU A 93 -6.16 10.95 0.84
CA GLU A 93 -5.50 11.51 2.03
C GLU A 93 -6.34 11.18 3.25
N PHE A 94 -5.72 10.56 4.26
CA PHE A 94 -6.45 10.11 5.43
C PHE A 94 -5.56 10.06 6.67
N THR A 95 -6.17 9.92 7.83
CA THR A 95 -5.48 9.66 9.09
C THR A 95 -5.92 8.31 9.62
N ALA A 96 -4.98 7.54 10.16
CA ALA A 96 -5.26 6.22 10.70
C ALA A 96 -4.64 6.06 12.08
N PRO A 97 -5.18 5.16 12.92
CA PRO A 97 -4.50 4.80 14.15
C PRO A 97 -3.10 4.26 13.87
N ALA A 98 -2.11 4.79 14.55
CA ALA A 98 -0.72 4.35 14.36
C ALA A 98 -0.56 2.84 14.63
N ALA A 99 -1.35 2.29 15.55
CA ALA A 99 -1.32 0.87 15.89
C ALA A 99 -1.73 -0.05 14.72
N LEU A 100 -2.42 0.48 13.71
CA LEU A 100 -2.82 -0.28 12.51
C LEU A 100 -1.91 -0.05 11.32
N ALA A 101 -0.94 0.85 11.43
CA ALA A 101 -0.06 1.24 10.33
C ALA A 101 1.32 0.63 10.52
N MET A 102 1.69 -0.31 9.66
CA MET A 102 3.02 -0.90 9.67
C MET A 102 3.86 -0.31 8.53
N ALA A 103 4.80 0.56 8.88
CA ALA A 103 5.76 1.10 7.93
C ALA A 103 6.91 0.12 7.73
N THR A 104 7.33 -0.06 6.48
CA THR A 104 8.44 -0.94 6.10
C THR A 104 9.30 -0.30 5.02
N ASP A 105 10.53 -0.77 4.89
CA ASP A 105 11.46 -0.30 3.86
C ASP A 105 11.01 -0.77 2.48
N TYR A 106 10.62 0.20 1.62
CA TYR A 106 10.13 -0.07 0.27
C TYR A 106 11.20 -0.67 -0.64
N GLY A 107 12.44 -0.20 -0.53
CA GLY A 107 13.56 -0.74 -1.31
C GLY A 107 13.83 -2.20 -0.97
N ALA A 108 13.91 -2.52 0.30
CA ALA A 108 14.10 -3.90 0.77
C ALA A 108 12.94 -4.80 0.36
N TRP A 109 11.71 -4.29 0.41
CA TRP A 109 10.52 -5.02 -0.06
C TRP A 109 10.61 -5.34 -1.55
N ASN A 110 11.00 -4.38 -2.37
CA ASN A 110 11.17 -4.60 -3.81
C ASN A 110 12.27 -5.61 -4.12
N ASP A 111 13.37 -5.57 -3.39
CA ASP A 111 14.47 -6.55 -3.53
C ASP A 111 13.97 -7.96 -3.19
N TYR A 112 13.16 -8.08 -2.15
CA TYR A 112 12.55 -9.34 -1.77
C TYR A 112 11.61 -9.88 -2.87
N LEU A 113 10.75 -9.02 -3.42
CA LEU A 113 9.88 -9.41 -4.54
C LEU A 113 10.70 -9.84 -5.76
N ALA A 114 11.75 -9.11 -6.10
CA ALA A 114 12.63 -9.46 -7.21
C ALA A 114 13.27 -10.84 -6.98
N GLU A 115 13.68 -11.15 -5.77
CA GLU A 115 14.23 -12.46 -5.42
C GLU A 115 13.20 -13.58 -5.57
N LEU A 116 11.93 -13.33 -5.22
CA LEU A 116 10.84 -14.28 -5.44
C LEU A 116 10.61 -14.58 -6.93
N PHE A 117 10.91 -13.60 -7.79
CA PHE A 117 10.90 -13.80 -9.25
C PHE A 117 12.17 -14.49 -9.77
N GLY A 118 13.17 -14.72 -8.91
CA GLY A 118 14.41 -15.37 -9.27
C GLY A 118 15.36 -14.50 -10.10
N THR A 119 15.27 -13.18 -9.99
CA THR A 119 15.96 -12.26 -10.91
C THR A 119 17.31 -11.77 -10.43
N THR A 120 17.61 -11.77 -9.12
CA THR A 120 18.79 -11.09 -8.61
C THR A 120 19.82 -12.00 -7.94
N GLY A 121 19.42 -13.08 -7.28
CA GLY A 121 20.33 -13.91 -6.47
C GLY A 121 20.93 -13.19 -5.26
N VAL A 122 20.47 -11.97 -4.98
CA VAL A 122 20.93 -11.15 -3.85
C VAL A 122 20.01 -11.40 -2.65
N VAL A 123 20.57 -11.63 -1.47
CA VAL A 123 19.79 -11.74 -0.23
C VAL A 123 19.32 -10.33 0.15
N PRO A 124 18.01 -10.07 0.16
CA PRO A 124 17.50 -8.73 0.47
C PRO A 124 17.74 -8.39 1.95
N ALA A 125 17.86 -7.10 2.23
CA ALA A 125 17.82 -6.59 3.59
C ALA A 125 16.46 -6.89 4.23
N ALA A 126 16.37 -6.79 5.56
CA ALA A 126 15.14 -7.05 6.27
C ALA A 126 14.04 -6.07 5.82
N TRP A 127 13.01 -6.60 5.20
CA TRP A 127 11.85 -5.83 4.73
C TRP A 127 10.64 -5.99 5.67
N ASP A 128 10.67 -7.02 6.50
CA ASP A 128 9.54 -7.46 7.35
C ASP A 128 9.61 -6.92 8.79
N VAL A 129 10.51 -5.98 9.02
CA VAL A 129 10.67 -5.31 10.31
C VAL A 129 10.06 -3.92 10.23
N PRO A 130 9.16 -3.55 11.17
CA PRO A 130 8.60 -2.20 11.19
C PRO A 130 9.70 -1.14 11.30
N THR A 131 9.56 -0.07 10.52
CA THR A 131 10.43 1.10 10.56
C THR A 131 9.65 2.31 11.08
N PRO A 132 10.32 3.29 11.71
CA PRO A 132 9.62 4.52 12.10
C PRO A 132 9.17 5.32 10.89
N ILE A 133 8.03 6.01 11.03
CA ILE A 133 7.57 6.98 10.05
C ILE A 133 8.26 8.30 10.38
N GLY A 134 9.23 8.70 9.54
CA GLY A 134 9.98 9.95 9.68
C GLY A 134 9.44 11.05 8.78
N ARG A 135 10.33 11.69 8.03
CA ARG A 135 10.01 12.79 7.10
C ARG A 135 10.19 12.42 5.64
N GLU A 136 10.67 11.23 5.37
CA GLU A 136 10.82 10.71 4.01
C GLU A 136 9.70 9.75 3.68
N LEU A 137 9.44 9.57 2.40
CA LEU A 137 8.41 8.68 1.92
C LEU A 137 8.71 7.25 2.38
N VAL A 138 7.74 6.64 3.04
CA VAL A 138 7.84 5.26 3.51
C VAL A 138 6.58 4.49 3.16
N GLN A 139 6.74 3.24 2.77
CA GLN A 139 5.64 2.33 2.51
C GLN A 139 4.94 1.97 3.82
N VAL A 140 3.61 1.98 3.79
CA VAL A 140 2.79 1.63 4.96
C VAL A 140 1.73 0.61 4.55
N CYS A 141 1.60 -0.43 5.35
CA CYS A 141 0.57 -1.45 5.18
C CYS A 141 -0.47 -1.33 6.30
N LEU A 142 -1.74 -1.40 5.94
CA LEU A 142 -2.86 -1.35 6.87
C LEU A 142 -3.81 -2.53 6.62
N PRO A 143 -4.53 -3.00 7.64
CA PRO A 143 -5.56 -4.03 7.45
C PRO A 143 -6.84 -3.48 6.81
N VAL A 144 -7.07 -2.17 6.91
CA VAL A 144 -8.30 -1.52 6.47
C VAL A 144 -8.04 -0.02 6.27
N LEU A 145 -8.76 0.58 5.32
CA LEU A 145 -8.89 2.02 5.19
C LEU A 145 -10.36 2.36 5.38
N ARG A 146 -10.70 3.17 6.38
CA ARG A 146 -12.09 3.52 6.68
C ARG A 146 -12.48 4.86 6.08
N ALA A 147 -13.68 4.95 5.54
CA ALA A 147 -14.20 6.20 5.01
C ALA A 147 -14.18 7.32 6.05
N ALA A 148 -14.44 7.01 7.32
CA ALA A 148 -14.38 7.97 8.42
C ALA A 148 -13.00 8.58 8.63
N TRP A 149 -11.94 7.97 8.15
CA TRP A 149 -10.56 8.47 8.26
C TRP A 149 -10.18 9.41 7.11
N VAL A 150 -10.94 9.40 6.03
CA VAL A 150 -10.61 10.16 4.82
C VAL A 150 -10.78 11.66 5.09
N ARG A 151 -9.74 12.41 4.72
CA ARG A 151 -9.74 13.87 4.78
C ARG A 151 -10.05 14.48 3.41
N GLN A 152 -9.46 13.92 2.37
CA GLN A 152 -9.64 14.42 1.01
C GLN A 152 -9.31 13.33 -0.01
N VAL A 153 -9.99 13.38 -1.15
CA VAL A 153 -9.71 12.54 -2.32
C VAL A 153 -9.29 13.47 -3.46
N HIS A 154 -8.09 13.23 -3.99
CA HIS A 154 -7.53 14.01 -5.08
C HIS A 154 -7.49 13.18 -6.35
N PRO A 155 -8.37 13.39 -7.32
CA PRO A 155 -8.29 12.70 -8.60
C PRO A 155 -6.91 12.95 -9.25
N LEU A 156 -6.32 11.92 -9.79
CA LEU A 156 -5.02 12.02 -10.48
C LEU A 156 -5.23 12.25 -11.98
N PRO A 157 -4.32 12.99 -12.62
CA PRO A 157 -4.35 13.16 -14.07
C PRO A 157 -4.28 11.81 -14.77
N ARG A 158 -5.09 11.62 -15.81
CA ARG A 158 -4.97 10.45 -16.67
C ARG A 158 -3.83 10.68 -17.66
N SER A 159 -3.00 9.65 -17.84
CA SER A 159 -2.00 9.69 -18.89
C SER A 159 -2.68 9.84 -20.25
N ALA A 160 -2.16 10.72 -21.11
CA ALA A 160 -2.65 10.82 -22.47
C ALA A 160 -2.45 9.46 -23.18
N PRO A 161 -3.41 9.00 -23.98
CA PRO A 161 -3.19 7.81 -24.79
C PRO A 161 -2.05 8.08 -25.77
N ALA A 162 -1.13 7.11 -25.84
CA ALA A 162 0.00 7.15 -26.75
C ALA A 162 -0.46 7.09 -28.22
#